data_4c98e97676188ae8502faa37f323688a
#
_entry.id   4c98e97676188ae8502faa37f323688a
#
_cell.length_a   1.000
_cell.length_b   1.000
_cell.length_c   1.000
_cell.angle_alpha   90.00
_cell.angle_beta   90.00
_cell.angle_gamma   90.00
#
_symmetry.space_group_name_H-M   'P 1'
#
loop_
_entity.id
_entity.type
_entity.pdbx_description
1 polymer ?
#
loop_
_entity_poly.entity_id
_entity_poly.type
_entity_poly.pdbx_seq_one_letter_code
_entity_poly.pdbx_strand_id
1 'polypeptide(L)'
;EEYVNEILLGEGVEAFNITYTGGASQLGYMTGGEDVFTIGSGLVLSSDAAVNIACEFGTCGDCLGTAFNDPDLLDIANSVPPLINQNFSVSSVNDGCVLEFDFTASGDSISFNYVFGSDEYEAWINTQYNDVFAFFLSGPGIVGEYASPAGFPDGAVNIAGVPDADPPLPITISSVNSGTNSQYYVNNQSENGICILGYTQTFTAEAAVQCGETYHIKLAIADGSDTALESIVVLEEGSFASNSFDLVATASISGNQIFGGDTTVVESCNDAVFIVNRPLADTEDTLEVVISGTATNGVDYETIDPEVIMEVGEFSYEIPLNVIPDAEVEGPETVTIEYTYVNLCGDTVLRSATLII
;
A
#
# COMPACT_ATOMS: atom_id res chain seq x y z
N GLU A 1 3.03 -15.63 -3.01
CA GLU A 1 1.61 -15.49 -3.43
C GLU A 1 0.76 -14.91 -2.30
N GLU A 2 0.78 -15.51 -1.08
CA GLU A 2 0.03 -15.06 0.10
C GLU A 2 0.27 -13.56 0.40
N TYR A 3 1.52 -13.13 0.49
CA TYR A 3 1.88 -11.73 0.76
C TYR A 3 1.32 -10.72 -0.27
N VAL A 4 1.23 -11.10 -1.53
CA VAL A 4 0.63 -10.22 -2.54
C VAL A 4 -0.89 -10.26 -2.42
N ASN A 5 -1.50 -11.43 -2.51
CA ASN A 5 -2.95 -11.56 -2.64
C ASN A 5 -3.74 -11.24 -1.36
N GLU A 6 -3.15 -11.49 -0.17
CA GLU A 6 -3.86 -11.36 1.10
C GLU A 6 -3.43 -10.11 1.90
N ILE A 7 -2.26 -9.54 1.58
CA ILE A 7 -1.75 -8.38 2.31
C ILE A 7 -1.68 -7.14 1.41
N LEU A 8 -0.99 -7.22 0.27
CA LEU A 8 -0.69 -6.03 -0.53
C LEU A 8 -1.88 -5.54 -1.35
N LEU A 9 -2.63 -6.47 -1.98
CA LEU A 9 -3.71 -6.09 -2.89
C LEU A 9 -4.91 -5.49 -2.15
N GLY A 10 -5.36 -4.38 -2.70
CA GLY A 10 -6.65 -3.77 -2.40
C GLY A 10 -7.69 -4.03 -3.50
N GLU A 11 -8.75 -3.25 -3.48
CA GLU A 11 -9.86 -3.41 -4.39
C GLU A 11 -9.51 -3.11 -5.85
N GLY A 12 -10.18 -3.81 -6.75
CA GLY A 12 -10.09 -3.54 -8.19
C GLY A 12 -8.82 -4.03 -8.88
N VAL A 13 -7.98 -4.83 -8.21
CA VAL A 13 -6.76 -5.42 -8.77
C VAL A 13 -6.76 -6.93 -8.58
N GLU A 14 -6.34 -7.65 -9.61
CA GLU A 14 -6.11 -9.09 -9.58
C GLU A 14 -4.65 -9.36 -10.01
N ALA A 15 -3.85 -10.03 -9.15
CA ALA A 15 -2.45 -10.34 -9.40
C ALA A 15 -2.24 -11.82 -9.75
N PHE A 16 -1.27 -12.07 -10.63
CA PHE A 16 -0.87 -13.41 -11.06
C PHE A 16 0.60 -13.42 -11.48
N ASN A 17 1.16 -14.59 -11.79
CA ASN A 17 2.58 -14.76 -12.13
C ASN A 17 3.55 -14.19 -11.09
N ILE A 18 3.17 -14.29 -9.79
CA ILE A 18 3.94 -13.72 -8.69
C ILE A 18 5.26 -14.46 -8.53
N THR A 19 6.36 -13.71 -8.51
CA THR A 19 7.70 -14.23 -8.30
C THR A 19 8.44 -13.41 -7.23
N TYR A 20 9.37 -14.05 -6.56
CA TYR A 20 10.20 -13.42 -5.55
C TYR A 20 11.67 -13.85 -5.74
N THR A 21 12.57 -12.86 -5.71
CA THR A 21 14.01 -13.05 -5.74
C THR A 21 14.64 -12.33 -4.56
N GLY A 22 15.28 -13.07 -3.68
CA GLY A 22 15.90 -12.57 -2.45
C GLY A 22 16.04 -13.66 -1.40
N GLY A 23 16.55 -13.29 -0.24
CA GLY A 23 16.59 -14.14 0.96
C GLY A 23 15.20 -14.29 1.58
N ALA A 24 14.91 -15.44 2.18
CA ALA A 24 13.61 -15.67 2.82
C ALA A 24 13.32 -14.71 4.00
N SER A 25 14.33 -14.09 4.60
CA SER A 25 14.21 -13.12 5.69
C SER A 25 13.99 -11.68 5.21
N GLN A 26 14.22 -11.38 3.91
CA GLN A 26 14.13 -10.02 3.37
C GLN A 26 12.69 -9.57 3.07
N LEU A 27 11.74 -10.49 3.11
CA LEU A 27 10.33 -10.21 2.91
C LEU A 27 9.57 -10.56 4.19
N GLY A 28 8.80 -9.61 4.73
CA GLY A 28 8.08 -9.76 5.99
C GLY A 28 6.72 -9.07 5.99
N TYR A 29 5.93 -9.36 7.01
CA TYR A 29 4.68 -8.67 7.31
C TYR A 29 4.81 -7.92 8.63
N MET A 30 4.48 -6.63 8.63
CA MET A 30 4.54 -5.73 9.77
C MET A 30 3.12 -5.39 10.25
N THR A 31 2.95 -5.31 11.56
CA THR A 31 1.73 -4.80 12.22
C THR A 31 2.11 -3.84 13.34
N GLY A 32 1.20 -2.93 13.73
CA GLY A 32 1.42 -1.98 14.82
C GLY A 32 2.36 -0.82 14.44
N GLY A 33 2.42 -0.48 13.15
CA GLY A 33 3.28 0.59 12.62
C GLY A 33 2.67 1.99 12.67
N GLU A 34 1.41 2.13 13.05
CA GLU A 34 0.63 3.38 12.99
C GLU A 34 1.22 4.53 13.82
N ASP A 35 1.87 4.22 14.94
CA ASP A 35 2.52 5.23 15.80
C ASP A 35 3.88 5.71 15.24
N VAL A 36 4.42 5.01 14.24
CA VAL A 36 5.74 5.30 13.66
C VAL A 36 5.61 5.77 12.21
N PHE A 37 5.08 4.92 11.34
CA PHE A 37 5.05 5.16 9.89
C PHE A 37 3.78 5.83 9.38
N THR A 38 2.72 5.97 10.20
CA THR A 38 1.33 6.24 9.75
C THR A 38 0.72 5.10 8.91
N ILE A 39 1.44 4.00 8.73
CA ILE A 39 1.00 2.74 8.13
C ILE A 39 0.84 1.73 9.25
N GLY A 40 -0.38 1.24 9.48
CA GLY A 40 -0.69 0.31 10.59
C GLY A 40 -0.13 -1.08 10.37
N SER A 41 -0.27 -1.60 9.16
CA SER A 41 0.21 -2.91 8.74
C SER A 41 0.64 -2.88 7.28
N GLY A 42 1.51 -3.81 6.89
CA GLY A 42 2.00 -3.83 5.52
C GLY A 42 3.09 -4.85 5.24
N LEU A 43 3.39 -4.96 3.97
CA LEU A 43 4.46 -5.80 3.45
C LEU A 43 5.79 -5.04 3.53
N VAL A 44 6.82 -5.68 4.08
CA VAL A 44 8.17 -5.13 4.18
C VAL A 44 9.08 -5.84 3.21
N LEU A 45 9.75 -5.05 2.35
CA LEU A 45 10.92 -5.46 1.59
C LEU A 45 12.16 -4.84 2.25
N SER A 46 13.20 -5.63 2.47
CA SER A 46 14.43 -5.19 3.13
C SER A 46 15.67 -5.63 2.36
N SER A 47 16.73 -4.86 2.41
CA SER A 47 18.06 -5.29 1.94
C SER A 47 18.74 -6.24 2.92
N ASP A 48 18.24 -6.35 4.17
CA ASP A 48 18.69 -7.33 5.18
C ASP A 48 17.49 -8.14 5.71
N ALA A 49 17.45 -8.52 6.95
CA ALA A 49 16.33 -9.29 7.52
C ALA A 49 15.22 -8.33 8.01
N ALA A 50 14.06 -8.38 7.39
CA ALA A 50 12.91 -7.52 7.71
C ALA A 50 12.51 -7.51 9.20
N VAL A 51 12.81 -8.57 9.95
CA VAL A 51 12.56 -8.66 11.40
C VAL A 51 13.42 -7.67 12.22
N ASN A 52 14.53 -7.20 11.66
CA ASN A 52 15.44 -6.26 12.36
C ASN A 52 14.77 -4.91 12.66
N ILE A 53 13.78 -4.51 11.87
CA ILE A 53 13.02 -3.27 12.09
C ILE A 53 12.47 -3.17 13.52
N ALA A 54 12.05 -4.29 14.12
CA ALA A 54 11.38 -4.31 15.43
C ALA A 54 12.32 -4.09 16.63
N CYS A 55 13.63 -3.90 16.44
CA CYS A 55 14.65 -3.73 17.51
C CYS A 55 14.73 -4.88 18.53
N GLU A 56 13.98 -5.96 18.36
CA GLU A 56 13.93 -7.03 19.36
C GLU A 56 15.24 -7.82 19.49
N PHE A 57 16.08 -7.78 18.44
CA PHE A 57 17.29 -8.58 18.32
C PHE A 57 18.59 -7.79 18.45
N GLY A 58 18.51 -6.46 18.64
CA GLY A 58 19.62 -5.55 18.98
C GLY A 58 20.81 -5.67 18.03
N THR A 59 21.05 -4.66 17.27
CA THR A 59 22.07 -4.50 16.21
C THR A 59 21.69 -5.14 14.88
N CYS A 60 21.98 -4.41 13.81
CA CYS A 60 22.01 -4.95 12.45
C CYS A 60 22.64 -6.34 12.49
N GLY A 61 21.80 -7.35 12.50
CA GLY A 61 22.27 -8.74 12.44
C GLY A 61 22.83 -8.95 11.07
N ASP A 62 23.52 -9.97 10.86
CA ASP A 62 24.16 -10.50 9.68
C ASP A 62 23.72 -9.83 8.37
N CYS A 63 24.46 -8.80 7.92
CA CYS A 63 24.43 -8.34 6.55
C CYS A 63 24.46 -9.57 5.64
N LEU A 64 23.47 -9.75 4.79
CA LEU A 64 23.32 -10.98 4.00
C LEU A 64 24.55 -11.22 3.10
N GLY A 65 25.21 -10.12 2.68
CA GLY A 65 26.44 -10.15 1.91
C GLY A 65 26.27 -10.89 0.57
N THR A 66 25.07 -10.83 -0.01
CA THR A 66 24.76 -11.53 -1.25
C THR A 66 25.03 -10.65 -2.47
N ALA A 67 25.77 -11.22 -3.44
CA ALA A 67 25.96 -10.54 -4.71
C ALA A 67 24.61 -10.45 -5.44
N PHE A 68 24.20 -9.24 -5.73
CA PHE A 68 23.01 -8.95 -6.51
C PHE A 68 23.41 -8.08 -7.71
N ASN A 69 22.70 -8.20 -8.83
CA ASN A 69 22.96 -7.40 -10.00
C ASN A 69 21.64 -7.03 -10.66
N ASP A 70 21.29 -5.78 -10.52
CA ASP A 70 20.16 -5.18 -11.19
C ASP A 70 20.61 -3.85 -11.86
N PRO A 71 20.77 -3.85 -13.18
CA PRO A 71 21.22 -2.64 -13.89
C PRO A 71 20.26 -1.46 -13.73
N ASP A 72 18.95 -1.72 -13.66
CA ASP A 72 17.94 -0.67 -13.58
C ASP A 72 17.99 0.02 -12.19
N LEU A 73 18.14 -0.76 -11.10
CA LEU A 73 18.36 -0.18 -9.77
C LEU A 73 19.68 0.60 -9.70
N LEU A 74 20.74 0.09 -10.31
CA LEU A 74 22.01 0.80 -10.37
C LEU A 74 21.90 2.12 -11.15
N ASP A 75 21.16 2.13 -12.24
CA ASP A 75 20.88 3.35 -13.02
C ASP A 75 20.02 4.33 -12.22
N ILE A 76 19.00 3.89 -11.47
CA ILE A 76 18.25 4.73 -10.53
C ILE A 76 19.18 5.37 -9.50
N ALA A 77 20.02 4.58 -8.81
CA ALA A 77 20.94 5.10 -7.79
C ALA A 77 21.91 6.17 -8.35
N ASN A 78 22.39 5.98 -9.58
CA ASN A 78 23.28 6.90 -10.26
C ASN A 78 22.58 8.08 -10.97
N SER A 79 21.28 8.03 -11.16
CA SER A 79 20.51 9.17 -11.70
C SER A 79 20.31 10.29 -10.67
N VAL A 80 20.31 9.98 -9.38
CA VAL A 80 20.02 10.91 -8.29
C VAL A 80 21.12 12.01 -8.12
N PRO A 81 22.43 11.71 -8.08
CA PRO A 81 23.45 12.72 -7.77
C PRO A 81 23.37 13.99 -8.63
N PRO A 82 23.29 13.92 -9.97
CA PRO A 82 23.18 15.13 -10.80
C PRO A 82 21.88 15.91 -10.58
N LEU A 83 20.79 15.24 -10.24
CA LEU A 83 19.48 15.89 -9.99
C LEU A 83 19.49 16.72 -8.69
N ILE A 84 20.31 16.35 -7.72
CA ILE A 84 20.45 17.05 -6.43
C ILE A 84 21.75 17.89 -6.36
N ASN A 85 22.44 18.12 -7.49
CA ASN A 85 23.70 18.86 -7.58
C ASN A 85 24.82 18.25 -6.72
N GLN A 86 24.90 16.94 -6.62
CA GLN A 86 25.96 16.20 -5.93
C GLN A 86 26.85 15.45 -6.95
N ASN A 87 28.02 14.99 -6.49
CA ASN A 87 28.98 14.30 -7.33
C ASN A 87 29.52 13.06 -6.63
N PHE A 88 28.72 12.02 -6.60
CA PHE A 88 29.09 10.68 -6.15
C PHE A 88 28.53 9.65 -7.15
N SER A 89 28.98 8.41 -7.04
CA SER A 89 28.44 7.32 -7.85
C SER A 89 28.41 6.02 -7.06
N VAL A 90 27.36 5.26 -7.26
CA VAL A 90 27.17 3.90 -6.76
C VAL A 90 27.84 2.92 -7.72
N SER A 91 28.68 2.02 -7.21
CA SER A 91 29.50 1.11 -8.03
C SER A 91 28.80 -0.23 -8.33
N SER A 92 27.88 -0.64 -7.49
CA SER A 92 27.12 -1.88 -7.56
C SER A 92 25.84 -1.75 -6.75
N VAL A 93 24.90 -2.68 -6.93
CA VAL A 93 23.81 -2.95 -6.01
C VAL A 93 23.96 -4.35 -5.46
N ASN A 94 23.67 -4.55 -4.18
CA ASN A 94 23.88 -5.79 -3.43
C ASN A 94 22.68 -6.09 -2.56
N ASP A 95 22.60 -7.30 -2.01
CA ASP A 95 21.56 -7.75 -1.08
C ASP A 95 20.12 -7.43 -1.53
N GLY A 96 19.89 -7.59 -2.83
CA GLY A 96 18.62 -7.22 -3.45
C GLY A 96 17.44 -8.09 -3.03
N CYS A 97 16.32 -7.42 -2.80
CA CYS A 97 15.02 -8.02 -2.56
C CYS A 97 14.06 -7.56 -3.65
N VAL A 98 13.50 -8.50 -4.41
CA VAL A 98 12.65 -8.18 -5.57
C VAL A 98 11.37 -9.01 -5.53
N LEU A 99 10.23 -8.33 -5.56
CA LEU A 99 8.90 -8.91 -5.70
C LEU A 99 8.32 -8.44 -7.03
N GLU A 100 7.92 -9.38 -7.88
CA GLU A 100 7.38 -9.10 -9.20
C GLU A 100 6.06 -9.84 -9.41
N PHE A 101 5.13 -9.20 -10.09
CA PHE A 101 3.88 -9.84 -10.49
C PHE A 101 3.23 -9.15 -11.68
N ASP A 102 2.43 -9.90 -12.42
CA ASP A 102 1.51 -9.35 -13.39
C ASP A 102 0.18 -9.03 -12.70
N PHE A 103 -0.52 -8.01 -13.17
CA PHE A 103 -1.83 -7.66 -12.64
C PHE A 103 -2.76 -7.10 -13.72
N THR A 104 -4.06 -7.18 -13.45
CA THR A 104 -5.11 -6.45 -14.16
C THR A 104 -5.81 -5.49 -13.21
N ALA A 105 -6.24 -4.34 -13.73
CA ALA A 105 -6.95 -3.32 -12.98
C ALA A 105 -8.36 -3.13 -13.51
N SER A 106 -9.35 -2.96 -12.63
CA SER A 106 -10.75 -2.70 -13.00
C SER A 106 -11.09 -1.22 -13.14
N GLY A 107 -10.10 -0.35 -12.97
CA GLY A 107 -10.17 1.09 -13.18
C GLY A 107 -9.13 1.57 -14.20
N ASP A 108 -8.96 2.89 -14.28
CA ASP A 108 -8.02 3.56 -15.19
C ASP A 108 -6.76 4.09 -14.51
N SER A 109 -6.62 3.83 -13.21
CA SER A 109 -5.41 4.10 -12.42
C SER A 109 -5.17 3.00 -11.39
N ILE A 110 -3.91 2.87 -10.98
CA ILE A 110 -3.49 2.12 -9.80
C ILE A 110 -2.76 3.06 -8.86
N SER A 111 -2.89 2.82 -7.55
CA SER A 111 -2.11 3.50 -6.52
C SER A 111 -1.81 2.57 -5.35
N PHE A 112 -0.74 2.88 -4.61
CA PHE A 112 -0.44 2.24 -3.32
C PHE A 112 0.47 3.12 -2.47
N ASN A 113 0.34 2.96 -1.16
CA ASN A 113 1.08 3.74 -0.19
C ASN A 113 2.34 3.02 0.28
N TYR A 114 3.42 3.80 0.53
CA TYR A 114 4.68 3.24 0.98
C TYR A 114 5.51 4.22 1.81
N VAL A 115 6.43 3.67 2.60
CA VAL A 115 7.47 4.37 3.33
C VAL A 115 8.82 3.75 2.97
N PHE A 116 9.83 4.58 2.72
CA PHE A 116 11.23 4.16 2.62
C PHE A 116 11.97 4.54 3.90
N GLY A 117 12.79 3.65 4.41
CA GLY A 117 13.65 3.90 5.58
C GLY A 117 15.05 3.29 5.42
N SER A 118 16.03 3.83 6.14
CA SER A 118 17.41 3.35 6.09
C SER A 118 18.18 3.66 7.36
N ASP A 119 19.09 2.77 7.71
CA ASP A 119 20.11 2.96 8.77
C ASP A 119 21.30 3.80 8.32
N GLU A 120 21.40 4.10 7.02
CA GLU A 120 22.45 4.98 6.48
C GLU A 120 22.22 6.47 6.78
N TYR A 121 21.03 6.86 7.19
CA TYR A 121 20.71 8.22 7.64
C TYR A 121 21.44 8.53 8.96
N GLU A 122 22.03 9.66 9.18
CA GLU A 122 22.41 10.81 8.34
C GLU A 122 23.87 10.68 7.86
N ALA A 123 24.54 9.58 8.28
CA ALA A 123 26.00 9.45 8.17
C ALA A 123 26.52 9.30 6.73
N TRP A 124 25.71 8.68 5.86
CA TRP A 124 26.14 8.27 4.52
C TRP A 124 25.43 9.00 3.37
N ILE A 125 24.59 10.00 3.67
CA ILE A 125 23.94 10.82 2.65
C ILE A 125 24.99 11.50 1.74
N ASN A 126 24.67 11.59 0.45
CA ASN A 126 25.56 12.15 -0.58
C ASN A 126 26.91 11.42 -0.73
N THR A 127 26.93 10.14 -0.46
CA THR A 127 28.10 9.27 -0.66
C THR A 127 27.80 8.14 -1.67
N GLN A 128 28.77 7.29 -1.92
CA GLN A 128 28.61 6.11 -2.78
C GLN A 128 27.68 5.03 -2.18
N TYR A 129 27.38 5.09 -0.91
CA TYR A 129 26.52 4.17 -0.16
C TYR A 129 25.07 4.67 -0.21
N ASN A 130 24.56 4.84 -1.41
CA ASN A 130 23.22 5.41 -1.65
C ASN A 130 22.26 4.28 -1.97
N ASP A 131 21.73 3.66 -0.93
CA ASP A 131 20.74 2.59 -1.05
C ASP A 131 19.54 3.04 -1.87
N VAL A 132 18.99 2.10 -2.59
CA VAL A 132 18.03 2.39 -3.66
C VAL A 132 16.87 1.42 -3.67
N PHE A 133 15.69 1.95 -3.93
CA PHE A 133 14.54 1.16 -4.32
C PHE A 133 13.86 1.78 -5.55
N ALA A 134 13.07 0.97 -6.23
CA ALA A 134 12.25 1.43 -7.34
C ALA A 134 11.01 0.53 -7.52
N PHE A 135 9.96 1.10 -8.12
CA PHE A 135 8.76 0.41 -8.53
C PHE A 135 8.63 0.54 -10.05
N PHE A 136 9.12 -0.47 -10.75
CA PHE A 136 9.15 -0.50 -12.21
C PHE A 136 7.83 -1.02 -12.75
N LEU A 137 7.07 -0.16 -13.42
CA LEU A 137 5.79 -0.49 -14.06
C LEU A 137 5.97 -0.58 -15.57
N SER A 138 5.47 -1.66 -16.17
CA SER A 138 5.40 -1.84 -17.62
C SER A 138 4.04 -2.37 -18.07
N GLY A 139 3.62 -2.03 -19.27
CA GLY A 139 2.34 -2.45 -19.82
C GLY A 139 1.80 -1.52 -20.91
N PRO A 140 0.57 -1.74 -21.37
CA PRO A 140 -0.05 -0.92 -22.40
C PRO A 140 -0.08 0.58 -22.05
N GLY A 141 0.44 1.40 -22.94
CA GLY A 141 0.53 2.86 -22.75
C GLY A 141 1.72 3.32 -21.92
N ILE A 142 2.49 2.41 -21.32
CA ILE A 142 3.74 2.70 -20.62
C ILE A 142 4.91 2.57 -21.60
N VAL A 143 5.72 3.61 -21.68
CA VAL A 143 6.98 3.61 -22.46
C VAL A 143 8.08 4.14 -21.55
N GLY A 144 9.05 3.31 -21.24
CA GLY A 144 10.11 3.64 -20.27
C GLY A 144 11.51 3.21 -20.71
N GLU A 145 12.50 3.68 -19.96
CA GLU A 145 13.91 3.43 -20.23
C GLU A 145 14.46 2.19 -19.51
N TYR A 146 13.72 1.67 -18.53
CA TYR A 146 14.14 0.50 -17.76
C TYR A 146 13.70 -0.80 -18.41
N ALA A 147 14.34 -1.90 -18.04
CA ALA A 147 14.03 -3.22 -18.57
C ALA A 147 12.61 -3.66 -18.18
N SER A 148 11.99 -4.43 -19.05
CA SER A 148 10.68 -5.04 -18.82
C SER A 148 10.73 -6.52 -19.22
N PRO A 149 9.88 -7.38 -18.62
CA PRO A 149 9.85 -8.80 -18.96
C PRO A 149 9.29 -9.06 -20.36
N ALA A 150 9.47 -10.30 -20.81
CA ALA A 150 8.90 -10.73 -22.09
C ALA A 150 7.37 -10.58 -22.06
N GLY A 151 6.81 -9.91 -23.07
CA GLY A 151 5.38 -9.57 -23.11
C GLY A 151 5.11 -8.06 -22.99
N PHE A 152 6.05 -7.29 -22.45
CA PHE A 152 5.95 -5.84 -22.27
C PHE A 152 7.10 -5.11 -23.01
N PRO A 153 7.03 -4.95 -24.32
CA PRO A 153 8.20 -4.59 -25.17
C PRO A 153 8.64 -3.13 -25.07
N ASP A 154 7.82 -2.25 -24.47
CA ASP A 154 8.05 -0.80 -24.50
C ASP A 154 8.83 -0.29 -23.27
N GLY A 155 9.39 -1.21 -22.47
CA GLY A 155 10.17 -0.89 -21.28
C GLY A 155 9.32 -0.61 -20.05
N ALA A 156 9.98 -0.20 -18.96
CA ALA A 156 9.36 0.14 -17.70
C ALA A 156 9.69 1.57 -17.27
N VAL A 157 8.80 2.17 -16.48
CA VAL A 157 9.01 3.45 -15.79
C VAL A 157 9.12 3.20 -14.29
N ASN A 158 9.93 3.98 -13.57
CA ASN A 158 9.88 4.01 -12.10
C ASN A 158 8.74 4.94 -11.65
N ILE A 159 7.78 4.39 -10.92
CA ILE A 159 6.65 5.15 -10.36
C ILE A 159 6.87 5.59 -8.90
N ALA A 160 8.01 5.21 -8.29
CA ALA A 160 8.43 5.70 -6.98
C ALA A 160 9.25 6.97 -7.14
N GLY A 161 8.78 8.08 -6.60
CA GLY A 161 9.48 9.36 -6.72
C GLY A 161 9.10 10.36 -5.64
N VAL A 162 9.98 11.35 -5.47
CA VAL A 162 9.71 12.50 -4.58
C VAL A 162 8.51 13.26 -5.12
N PRO A 163 7.46 13.51 -4.31
CA PRO A 163 6.27 14.22 -4.76
C PRO A 163 6.58 15.59 -5.38
N ASP A 164 5.89 15.92 -6.46
CA ASP A 164 5.98 17.20 -7.17
C ASP A 164 7.38 17.57 -7.71
N ALA A 165 8.32 16.60 -7.75
CA ALA A 165 9.65 16.85 -8.30
C ALA A 165 9.62 16.97 -9.84
N ASP A 166 10.18 18.07 -10.35
CA ASP A 166 10.37 18.30 -11.79
C ASP A 166 11.82 18.75 -12.07
N PRO A 167 12.65 17.94 -12.73
CA PRO A 167 12.36 16.60 -13.28
C PRO A 167 12.06 15.55 -12.20
N PRO A 168 11.44 14.41 -12.54
CA PRO A 168 11.19 13.32 -11.62
C PRO A 168 12.45 12.91 -10.86
N LEU A 169 12.36 12.81 -9.54
CA LEU A 169 13.50 12.50 -8.67
C LEU A 169 13.24 11.20 -7.92
N PRO A 170 14.02 10.14 -8.16
CA PRO A 170 13.91 8.89 -7.40
C PRO A 170 14.19 9.10 -5.90
N ILE A 171 13.59 8.26 -5.07
CA ILE A 171 13.77 8.30 -3.62
C ILE A 171 14.97 7.44 -3.24
N THR A 172 15.91 8.07 -2.53
CA THR A 172 17.08 7.47 -1.90
C THR A 172 17.39 8.27 -0.63
N ILE A 173 18.33 7.80 0.20
CA ILE A 173 18.78 8.57 1.36
C ILE A 173 19.37 9.94 0.98
N SER A 174 19.88 10.09 -0.24
CA SER A 174 20.46 11.34 -0.71
C SER A 174 19.43 12.32 -1.27
N SER A 175 18.31 11.84 -1.79
CA SER A 175 17.25 12.68 -2.35
C SER A 175 16.20 13.13 -1.32
N VAL A 176 16.03 12.39 -0.21
CA VAL A 176 15.14 12.75 0.91
C VAL A 176 15.91 12.59 2.22
N ASN A 177 16.26 13.70 2.87
CA ASN A 177 17.02 13.73 4.14
C ASN A 177 16.86 15.10 4.83
N SER A 178 17.57 15.33 5.93
CA SER A 178 17.52 16.60 6.68
C SER A 178 17.89 17.85 5.88
N GLY A 179 18.67 17.70 4.80
CA GLY A 179 19.16 18.80 3.95
C GLY A 179 18.48 18.91 2.59
N THR A 180 17.89 17.81 2.08
CA THR A 180 17.27 17.72 0.76
C THR A 180 15.86 17.15 0.91
N ASN A 181 14.84 17.87 0.39
CA ASN A 181 13.43 17.49 0.52
C ASN A 181 13.01 17.17 1.97
N SER A 182 13.53 17.95 2.91
CA SER A 182 13.42 17.70 4.36
C SER A 182 12.00 17.71 4.91
N GLN A 183 11.03 18.26 4.16
CA GLN A 183 9.60 18.19 4.48
C GLN A 183 9.04 16.76 4.43
N TYR A 184 9.72 15.87 3.74
CA TYR A 184 9.33 14.46 3.61
C TYR A 184 10.17 13.51 4.49
N TYR A 185 11.15 14.03 5.19
CA TYR A 185 12.08 13.23 6.02
C TYR A 185 11.66 13.22 7.49
N VAL A 186 11.69 12.04 8.08
CA VAL A 186 11.49 11.82 9.51
C VAL A 186 12.80 11.32 10.12
N ASN A 187 13.35 12.11 11.05
CA ASN A 187 14.57 11.76 11.78
C ASN A 187 14.24 10.78 12.90
N ASN A 188 14.86 9.60 12.91
CA ASN A 188 14.72 8.59 13.94
C ASN A 188 16.04 8.18 14.58
N GLN A 189 17.04 9.08 14.62
CA GLN A 189 18.36 8.85 15.24
C GLN A 189 18.28 8.45 16.74
N SER A 190 17.10 8.53 17.34
CA SER A 190 16.83 8.07 18.72
C SER A 190 16.21 6.67 18.77
N GLU A 191 16.05 6.00 17.62
CA GLU A 191 15.47 4.65 17.51
C GLU A 191 14.13 4.52 18.24
N ASN A 192 13.24 5.49 18.03
CA ASN A 192 11.91 5.47 18.65
C ASN A 192 10.99 4.48 17.93
N GLY A 193 10.73 3.36 18.56
CA GLY A 193 9.78 2.33 18.10
C GLY A 193 10.34 1.37 17.04
N ILE A 194 11.37 1.77 16.27
CA ILE A 194 12.00 0.95 15.24
C ILE A 194 13.51 1.20 15.20
N CYS A 195 14.28 0.24 14.69
CA CYS A 195 15.74 0.31 14.55
C CYS A 195 16.22 0.94 13.24
N ILE A 196 15.39 1.66 12.52
CA ILE A 196 15.76 2.44 11.33
C ILE A 196 16.03 3.89 11.74
N LEU A 197 17.18 4.43 11.37
CA LEU A 197 17.67 5.75 11.82
C LEU A 197 16.98 6.95 11.17
N GLY A 198 16.33 6.72 10.03
CA GLY A 198 15.53 7.73 9.36
C GLY A 198 14.63 7.12 8.28
N TYR A 199 13.51 7.79 8.01
CA TYR A 199 12.55 7.30 7.02
C TYR A 199 11.77 8.46 6.39
N THR A 200 11.04 8.17 5.32
CA THR A 200 10.18 9.15 4.65
C THR A 200 8.82 9.23 5.32
N GLN A 201 8.11 10.32 5.13
CA GLN A 201 6.65 10.29 5.29
C GLN A 201 6.06 9.23 4.35
N THR A 202 4.80 8.86 4.59
CA THR A 202 4.07 7.99 3.67
C THR A 202 3.90 8.69 2.33
N PHE A 203 4.32 8.03 1.26
CA PHE A 203 4.13 8.44 -0.12
C PHE A 203 3.11 7.54 -0.80
N THR A 204 2.52 8.05 -1.86
CA THR A 204 1.66 7.27 -2.75
C THR A 204 2.35 7.14 -4.11
N ALA A 205 2.58 5.91 -4.56
CA ALA A 205 2.91 5.63 -5.96
C ALA A 205 1.59 5.53 -6.74
N GLU A 206 1.53 6.18 -7.89
CA GLU A 206 0.34 6.23 -8.73
C GLU A 206 0.71 6.12 -10.19
N ALA A 207 -0.12 5.44 -10.96
CA ALA A 207 0.04 5.36 -12.41
C ALA A 207 -1.31 5.21 -13.12
N ALA A 208 -1.44 5.87 -14.29
CA ALA A 208 -2.55 5.62 -15.19
C ALA A 208 -2.38 4.26 -15.87
N VAL A 209 -3.44 3.49 -15.92
CA VAL A 209 -3.53 2.17 -16.56
C VAL A 209 -4.76 2.11 -17.46
N GLN A 210 -4.83 1.11 -18.32
CA GLN A 210 -6.02 0.85 -19.14
C GLN A 210 -6.80 -0.30 -18.51
N CYS A 211 -8.06 -0.03 -18.23
CA CYS A 211 -8.95 -0.97 -17.57
C CYS A 211 -8.98 -2.34 -18.27
N GLY A 212 -8.79 -3.42 -17.51
CA GLY A 212 -8.80 -4.81 -17.98
C GLY A 212 -7.54 -5.27 -18.72
N GLU A 213 -6.59 -4.37 -18.96
CA GLU A 213 -5.32 -4.73 -19.57
C GLU A 213 -4.32 -5.27 -18.55
N THR A 214 -3.37 -6.07 -19.02
CA THR A 214 -2.35 -6.67 -18.16
C THR A 214 -1.12 -5.77 -18.06
N TYR A 215 -0.67 -5.54 -16.84
CA TYR A 215 0.54 -4.82 -16.49
C TYR A 215 1.49 -5.72 -15.71
N HIS A 216 2.76 -5.36 -15.70
CA HIS A 216 3.77 -5.98 -14.85
C HIS A 216 4.37 -4.93 -13.93
N ILE A 217 4.50 -5.28 -12.65
CA ILE A 217 5.21 -4.46 -11.67
C ILE A 217 6.35 -5.24 -11.04
N LYS A 218 7.50 -4.55 -10.88
CA LYS A 218 8.69 -5.02 -10.17
C LYS A 218 8.96 -4.07 -9.02
N LEU A 219 8.81 -4.54 -7.79
CA LEU A 219 9.11 -3.85 -6.54
C LEU A 219 10.48 -4.32 -6.08
N ALA A 220 11.47 -3.43 -6.04
CA ALA A 220 12.86 -3.82 -5.82
C ALA A 220 13.57 -2.86 -4.88
N ILE A 221 14.39 -3.39 -3.96
CA ILE A 221 15.28 -2.66 -3.06
C ILE A 221 16.64 -3.32 -3.01
N ALA A 222 17.72 -2.55 -2.83
CA ALA A 222 19.08 -3.08 -2.69
C ALA A 222 20.01 -2.05 -2.01
N ASP A 223 21.08 -2.54 -1.40
CA ASP A 223 22.19 -1.73 -0.88
C ASP A 223 23.06 -1.19 -2.00
N GLY A 224 23.51 0.04 -1.84
CA GLY A 224 24.40 0.74 -2.77
C GLY A 224 25.87 0.60 -2.43
N SER A 225 26.66 -0.02 -3.30
CA SER A 225 28.13 -0.17 -3.25
C SER A 225 28.68 -1.13 -2.20
N ASP A 226 28.00 -1.41 -1.12
CA ASP A 226 28.41 -2.41 -0.12
C ASP A 226 27.26 -3.34 0.26
N THR A 227 27.27 -3.94 1.44
CA THR A 227 26.31 -4.91 1.96
C THR A 227 26.07 -4.65 3.45
N ALA A 228 26.11 -3.40 3.87
CA ALA A 228 26.07 -3.03 5.26
C ALA A 228 25.04 -1.94 5.52
N LEU A 229 24.36 -2.03 6.65
CA LEU A 229 23.24 -1.19 7.08
C LEU A 229 21.96 -1.48 6.29
N GLU A 230 20.86 -1.53 7.01
CA GLU A 230 19.58 -1.97 6.47
C GLU A 230 18.83 -0.81 5.80
N SER A 231 18.27 -1.09 4.64
CA SER A 231 17.24 -0.25 4.02
C SER A 231 15.97 -1.04 3.80
N ILE A 232 14.83 -0.36 3.98
CA ILE A 232 13.51 -0.98 3.91
C ILE A 232 12.54 -0.18 3.05
N VAL A 233 11.59 -0.89 2.47
CA VAL A 233 10.35 -0.32 1.95
C VAL A 233 9.17 -1.03 2.62
N VAL A 234 8.29 -0.25 3.24
CA VAL A 234 7.03 -0.74 3.79
C VAL A 234 5.91 -0.36 2.81
N LEU A 235 5.16 -1.35 2.34
CA LEU A 235 4.00 -1.19 1.47
C LEU A 235 2.75 -1.40 2.31
N GLU A 236 1.85 -0.42 2.36
CA GLU A 236 0.64 -0.49 3.18
C GLU A 236 -0.28 -1.63 2.76
N GLU A 237 -0.80 -2.37 3.74
CA GLU A 237 -1.76 -3.45 3.55
C GLU A 237 -3.00 -2.95 2.82
N GLY A 238 -3.45 -3.70 1.80
CA GLY A 238 -4.64 -3.40 1.00
C GLY A 238 -4.54 -2.13 0.15
N SER A 239 -3.38 -1.47 0.08
CA SER A 239 -3.25 -0.20 -0.61
C SER A 239 -2.96 -0.32 -2.11
N PHE A 240 -2.45 -1.46 -2.59
CA PHE A 240 -2.25 -1.67 -4.03
C PHE A 240 -3.59 -1.91 -4.71
N ALA A 241 -4.24 -0.82 -5.07
CA ALA A 241 -5.62 -0.80 -5.50
C ALA A 241 -5.79 -0.06 -6.83
N SER A 242 -6.89 -0.36 -7.51
CA SER A 242 -7.36 0.42 -8.66
C SER A 242 -8.52 1.31 -8.25
N ASN A 243 -8.70 2.43 -8.93
CA ASN A 243 -9.86 3.29 -8.73
C ASN A 243 -11.15 2.56 -9.17
N SER A 244 -11.79 1.91 -8.23
CA SER A 244 -13.06 1.19 -8.40
C SER A 244 -14.03 1.55 -7.27
N PHE A 245 -15.30 1.23 -7.43
CA PHE A 245 -16.23 1.29 -6.29
C PHE A 245 -15.87 0.24 -5.25
N ASP A 246 -15.94 0.62 -3.99
CA ASP A 246 -15.66 -0.23 -2.84
C ASP A 246 -16.79 -0.18 -1.82
N LEU A 247 -16.93 -1.25 -1.03
CA LEU A 247 -17.89 -1.35 0.07
C LEU A 247 -17.22 -1.95 1.30
N VAL A 248 -17.05 -1.13 2.31
CA VAL A 248 -16.44 -1.53 3.57
C VAL A 248 -17.49 -1.55 4.68
N ALA A 249 -17.42 -2.54 5.56
CA ALA A 249 -18.21 -2.60 6.78
C ALA A 249 -17.28 -2.49 7.99
N THR A 250 -17.57 -1.58 8.89
CA THR A 250 -16.77 -1.38 10.11
C THR A 250 -17.65 -1.14 11.33
N ALA A 251 -17.22 -1.67 12.48
CA ALA A 251 -17.85 -1.46 13.77
C ALA A 251 -16.81 -0.88 14.74
N SER A 252 -17.14 0.22 15.41
CA SER A 252 -16.25 0.89 16.36
C SER A 252 -16.87 0.94 17.75
N ILE A 253 -16.04 0.78 18.77
CA ILE A 253 -16.46 0.98 20.17
C ILE A 253 -15.91 2.31 20.66
N SER A 254 -16.76 3.13 21.26
CA SER A 254 -16.33 4.31 22.00
C SER A 254 -15.41 3.90 23.15
N GLY A 255 -14.08 4.04 22.96
CA GLY A 255 -13.10 3.82 24.02
C GLY A 255 -12.07 2.71 23.77
N ASN A 256 -11.65 2.45 22.57
CA ASN A 256 -10.51 1.57 22.23
C ASN A 256 -10.62 0.08 22.65
N GLN A 257 -11.79 -0.52 22.66
CA GLN A 257 -11.89 -1.98 22.80
C GLN A 257 -12.69 -2.57 21.62
N ILE A 258 -12.05 -3.42 20.83
CA ILE A 258 -12.67 -4.18 19.75
C ILE A 258 -13.12 -5.53 20.31
N PHE A 259 -14.43 -5.83 20.25
CA PHE A 259 -14.94 -7.15 20.59
C PHE A 259 -15.32 -7.88 19.29
N GLY A 260 -14.70 -9.03 19.05
CA GLY A 260 -15.07 -9.92 17.96
C GLY A 260 -14.62 -9.53 16.56
N GLY A 261 -13.73 -8.54 16.43
CA GLY A 261 -13.25 -8.00 15.14
C GLY A 261 -14.00 -6.74 14.69
N ASP A 262 -13.54 -6.12 13.62
CA ASP A 262 -14.00 -4.81 13.12
C ASP A 262 -15.42 -4.83 12.51
N THR A 263 -16.06 -6.00 12.46
CA THR A 263 -17.39 -6.21 11.86
C THR A 263 -18.46 -6.65 12.84
N THR A 264 -18.18 -6.64 14.16
CA THR A 264 -19.14 -7.07 15.17
C THR A 264 -19.70 -5.88 15.95
N VAL A 265 -21.04 -5.77 15.98
CA VAL A 265 -21.79 -4.78 16.75
C VAL A 265 -22.39 -5.47 17.97
N VAL A 266 -22.34 -4.78 19.10
CA VAL A 266 -23.01 -5.23 20.34
C VAL A 266 -24.06 -4.19 20.69
N GLU A 267 -25.32 -4.62 20.86
CA GLU A 267 -26.44 -3.76 21.20
C GLU A 267 -26.13 -2.78 22.31
N SER A 268 -26.44 -1.52 22.11
CA SER A 268 -26.20 -0.43 23.06
C SER A 268 -24.72 -0.17 23.42
N CYS A 269 -23.76 -0.81 22.76
CA CYS A 269 -22.35 -0.71 23.14
C CYS A 269 -21.48 -0.04 22.09
N ASN A 270 -21.74 -0.22 20.82
CA ASN A 270 -20.94 0.36 19.74
C ASN A 270 -21.78 0.71 18.51
N ASP A 271 -21.25 1.60 17.71
CA ASP A 271 -21.82 2.01 16.43
C ASP A 271 -21.18 1.20 15.29
N ALA A 272 -21.92 1.05 14.20
CA ALA A 272 -21.40 0.43 12.98
C ALA A 272 -21.87 1.17 11.73
N VAL A 273 -21.10 1.05 10.68
CA VAL A 273 -21.37 1.73 9.42
C VAL A 273 -20.92 0.88 8.25
N PHE A 274 -21.67 0.91 7.16
CA PHE A 274 -21.19 0.49 5.85
C PHE A 274 -20.76 1.75 5.10
N ILE A 275 -19.60 1.71 4.48
CA ILE A 275 -19.02 2.83 3.75
C ILE A 275 -18.93 2.44 2.28
N VAL A 276 -19.63 3.16 1.43
CA VAL A 276 -19.51 3.04 -0.03
C VAL A 276 -18.50 4.07 -0.50
N ASN A 277 -17.44 3.65 -1.16
CA ASN A 277 -16.47 4.53 -1.78
C ASN A 277 -16.58 4.45 -3.30
N ARG A 278 -16.39 5.59 -3.98
CA ARG A 278 -16.35 5.64 -5.45
C ARG A 278 -15.08 6.34 -5.96
N PRO A 279 -14.56 5.92 -7.13
CA PRO A 279 -13.30 6.45 -7.67
C PRO A 279 -13.44 7.86 -8.27
N LEU A 280 -14.62 8.18 -8.79
CA LEU A 280 -14.92 9.44 -9.45
C LEU A 280 -16.15 10.06 -8.82
N ALA A 281 -16.17 11.38 -8.66
CA ALA A 281 -17.27 12.13 -8.07
C ALA A 281 -17.74 13.29 -9.00
N ASP A 282 -17.54 13.15 -10.30
CA ASP A 282 -17.86 14.16 -11.30
C ASP A 282 -19.36 14.25 -11.60
N THR A 283 -20.08 13.18 -11.29
CA THR A 283 -21.53 13.04 -11.50
C THR A 283 -22.22 12.63 -10.20
N GLU A 284 -23.52 12.89 -10.12
CA GLU A 284 -24.38 12.26 -9.13
C GLU A 284 -24.58 10.78 -9.54
N ASP A 285 -24.38 9.88 -8.58
CA ASP A 285 -24.63 8.45 -8.76
C ASP A 285 -25.71 7.96 -7.79
N THR A 286 -26.59 7.10 -8.29
CA THR A 286 -27.59 6.43 -7.48
C THR A 286 -27.31 4.93 -7.50
N LEU A 287 -27.05 4.36 -6.33
CA LEU A 287 -26.83 2.93 -6.15
C LEU A 287 -28.05 2.29 -5.50
N GLU A 288 -28.53 1.21 -6.08
CA GLU A 288 -29.56 0.36 -5.46
C GLU A 288 -28.85 -0.72 -4.63
N VAL A 289 -28.98 -0.65 -3.31
CA VAL A 289 -28.41 -1.64 -2.39
C VAL A 289 -29.43 -2.70 -2.04
N VAL A 290 -28.99 -3.97 -2.03
CA VAL A 290 -29.78 -5.11 -1.56
C VAL A 290 -29.37 -5.41 -0.12
N ILE A 291 -30.33 -5.34 0.80
CA ILE A 291 -30.11 -5.61 2.21
C ILE A 291 -30.60 -7.00 2.52
N SER A 292 -29.76 -7.83 3.10
CA SER A 292 -30.00 -9.24 3.41
C SER A 292 -29.33 -9.63 4.72
N GLY A 293 -29.48 -10.88 5.15
CA GLY A 293 -28.91 -11.40 6.38
C GLY A 293 -29.94 -12.14 7.25
N THR A 294 -29.54 -12.47 8.47
CA THR A 294 -30.47 -13.11 9.44
C THR A 294 -31.20 -12.07 10.28
N ALA A 295 -30.64 -10.91 10.50
CA ALA A 295 -31.27 -9.78 11.16
C ALA A 295 -32.35 -9.14 10.26
N THR A 296 -33.41 -8.62 10.86
CA THR A 296 -34.60 -8.10 10.18
C THR A 296 -34.58 -6.59 10.09
N ASN A 297 -34.53 -6.04 8.89
CA ASN A 297 -34.55 -4.60 8.63
C ASN A 297 -35.80 -3.94 9.24
N GLY A 298 -35.62 -2.93 10.07
CA GLY A 298 -36.65 -2.18 10.77
C GLY A 298 -37.18 -2.86 12.03
N VAL A 299 -36.59 -3.97 12.48
CA VAL A 299 -36.88 -4.67 13.73
C VAL A 299 -35.65 -4.72 14.62
N ASP A 300 -34.55 -5.33 14.14
CA ASP A 300 -33.30 -5.50 14.90
C ASP A 300 -32.37 -4.30 14.72
N TYR A 301 -32.58 -3.54 13.64
CA TYR A 301 -31.89 -2.26 13.37
C TYR A 301 -32.83 -1.28 12.67
N GLU A 302 -32.51 0.01 12.73
CA GLU A 302 -33.28 1.05 12.02
C GLU A 302 -33.31 0.77 10.51
N THR A 303 -34.42 1.11 9.88
CA THR A 303 -34.61 0.85 8.45
C THR A 303 -33.54 1.54 7.60
N ILE A 304 -32.78 0.74 6.89
CA ILE A 304 -31.82 1.23 5.88
C ILE A 304 -32.58 1.42 4.56
N ASP A 305 -32.40 2.60 3.94
CA ASP A 305 -32.95 2.89 2.62
C ASP A 305 -32.18 2.08 1.55
N PRO A 306 -32.89 1.37 0.66
CA PRO A 306 -32.23 0.65 -0.43
C PRO A 306 -31.63 1.56 -1.52
N GLU A 307 -31.91 2.85 -1.49
CA GLU A 307 -31.37 3.82 -2.46
C GLU A 307 -30.32 4.71 -1.80
N VAL A 308 -29.09 4.62 -2.30
CA VAL A 308 -27.95 5.45 -1.89
C VAL A 308 -27.64 6.45 -3.00
N ILE A 309 -27.77 7.74 -2.67
CA ILE A 309 -27.45 8.83 -3.61
C ILE A 309 -26.15 9.46 -3.17
N MET A 310 -25.15 9.43 -4.04
CA MET A 310 -23.85 10.09 -3.85
C MET A 310 -23.82 11.34 -4.72
N GLU A 311 -23.80 12.52 -4.08
CA GLU A 311 -23.81 13.79 -4.79
C GLU A 311 -22.46 14.10 -5.47
N VAL A 312 -22.45 15.04 -6.41
CA VAL A 312 -21.21 15.51 -7.06
C VAL A 312 -20.22 16.00 -5.99
N GLY A 313 -19.00 15.50 -6.04
CA GLY A 313 -17.93 15.81 -5.09
C GLY A 313 -17.87 14.89 -3.86
N GLU A 314 -18.82 13.98 -3.69
CA GLU A 314 -18.78 12.97 -2.63
C GLU A 314 -18.07 11.70 -3.11
N PHE A 315 -16.92 11.38 -2.52
CA PHE A 315 -16.17 10.15 -2.79
C PHE A 315 -16.55 9.00 -1.86
N SER A 316 -17.23 9.29 -0.76
CA SER A 316 -17.60 8.32 0.28
C SER A 316 -18.99 8.62 0.80
N TYR A 317 -19.81 7.57 1.01
CA TYR A 317 -21.13 7.66 1.61
C TYR A 317 -21.26 6.65 2.75
N GLU A 318 -21.70 7.12 3.92
CA GLU A 318 -21.88 6.29 5.11
C GLU A 318 -23.35 5.85 5.25
N ILE A 319 -23.56 4.53 5.38
CA ILE A 319 -24.85 3.92 5.70
C ILE A 319 -24.76 3.43 7.15
N PRO A 320 -25.29 4.18 8.12
CA PRO A 320 -25.21 3.80 9.54
C PRO A 320 -26.07 2.56 9.83
N LEU A 321 -25.50 1.63 10.60
CA LEU A 321 -26.24 0.50 11.18
C LEU A 321 -26.60 0.82 12.63
N ASN A 322 -27.78 1.39 12.85
CA ASN A 322 -28.30 1.72 14.19
C ASN A 322 -29.10 0.52 14.73
N VAL A 323 -28.46 -0.28 15.58
CA VAL A 323 -29.10 -1.46 16.19
C VAL A 323 -30.17 -1.03 17.20
N ILE A 324 -31.34 -1.67 17.15
CA ILE A 324 -32.47 -1.40 18.04
C ILE A 324 -32.36 -2.35 19.25
N PRO A 325 -32.03 -1.84 20.44
CA PRO A 325 -31.93 -2.69 21.63
C PRO A 325 -33.29 -3.16 22.12
N ASP A 326 -33.41 -4.43 22.44
CA ASP A 326 -34.59 -5.00 23.04
C ASP A 326 -34.26 -5.82 24.30
N ALA A 327 -35.20 -6.67 24.78
CA ALA A 327 -35.01 -7.46 25.99
C ALA A 327 -34.96 -8.98 25.69
N GLU A 328 -34.97 -9.35 24.44
CA GLU A 328 -34.86 -10.76 24.03
C GLU A 328 -33.35 -11.14 23.99
N VAL A 329 -33.07 -12.39 24.33
CA VAL A 329 -31.68 -12.88 24.23
C VAL A 329 -31.57 -13.63 22.93
N GLU A 330 -30.95 -13.01 21.99
CA GLU A 330 -30.72 -13.53 20.64
C GLU A 330 -29.32 -14.07 20.47
N GLY A 331 -29.10 -14.82 19.40
CA GLY A 331 -27.74 -15.21 18.98
C GLY A 331 -27.18 -14.22 17.98
N PRO A 332 -25.92 -14.33 17.58
CA PRO A 332 -25.35 -13.46 16.55
C PRO A 332 -26.16 -13.51 15.26
N GLU A 333 -26.50 -12.34 14.74
CA GLU A 333 -27.24 -12.17 13.51
C GLU A 333 -26.42 -11.34 12.49
N THR A 334 -26.71 -11.49 11.21
CA THR A 334 -25.97 -10.82 10.15
C THR A 334 -26.81 -9.77 9.44
N VAL A 335 -26.18 -8.66 9.09
CA VAL A 335 -26.67 -7.67 8.15
C VAL A 335 -25.69 -7.58 7.00
N THR A 336 -26.15 -7.88 5.80
CA THR A 336 -25.33 -7.83 4.58
C THR A 336 -25.90 -6.81 3.63
N ILE A 337 -25.05 -5.92 3.15
CA ILE A 337 -25.38 -5.00 2.06
C ILE A 337 -24.64 -5.46 0.81
N GLU A 338 -25.35 -5.48 -0.30
CA GLU A 338 -24.81 -5.80 -1.63
C GLU A 338 -25.27 -4.75 -2.64
N TYR A 339 -24.40 -4.39 -3.57
CA TYR A 339 -24.79 -3.63 -4.76
C TYR A 339 -24.00 -4.06 -5.99
N THR A 340 -24.54 -3.76 -7.17
CA THR A 340 -23.83 -3.96 -8.43
C THR A 340 -23.62 -2.64 -9.13
N TYR A 341 -22.46 -2.50 -9.74
CA TYR A 341 -22.15 -1.35 -10.59
C TYR A 341 -21.44 -1.81 -11.87
N VAL A 342 -21.41 -0.94 -12.87
CA VAL A 342 -20.63 -1.17 -14.09
C VAL A 342 -19.30 -0.44 -13.93
N ASN A 343 -18.20 -1.19 -13.92
CA ASN A 343 -16.86 -0.60 -13.80
C ASN A 343 -16.43 0.14 -15.08
N LEU A 344 -15.27 0.77 -15.08
CA LEU A 344 -14.74 1.50 -16.23
C LEU A 344 -14.41 0.59 -17.43
N CYS A 345 -14.26 -0.71 -17.21
CA CYS A 345 -14.13 -1.71 -18.27
C CYS A 345 -15.46 -2.07 -18.94
N GLY A 346 -16.58 -1.67 -18.36
CA GLY A 346 -17.92 -2.06 -18.82
C GLY A 346 -18.43 -3.38 -18.22
N ASP A 347 -17.73 -3.95 -17.25
CA ASP A 347 -18.14 -5.17 -16.56
C ASP A 347 -19.06 -4.86 -15.39
N THR A 348 -20.04 -5.75 -15.15
CA THR A 348 -20.89 -5.67 -13.98
C THR A 348 -20.18 -6.33 -12.79
N VAL A 349 -19.88 -5.55 -11.77
CA VAL A 349 -19.19 -5.97 -10.55
C VAL A 349 -20.17 -5.96 -9.37
N LEU A 350 -20.16 -7.01 -8.55
CA LEU A 350 -20.87 -7.10 -7.28
C LEU A 350 -19.93 -6.73 -6.14
N ARG A 351 -20.40 -5.87 -5.24
CA ARG A 351 -19.77 -5.61 -3.94
C ARG A 351 -20.67 -6.07 -2.82
N SER A 352 -20.10 -6.65 -1.78
CA SER A 352 -20.82 -7.16 -0.63
C SER A 352 -20.02 -6.95 0.65
N ALA A 353 -20.68 -6.46 1.70
CA ALA A 353 -20.10 -6.33 3.04
C ALA A 353 -21.10 -6.79 4.10
N THR A 354 -20.61 -7.39 5.19
CA THR A 354 -21.43 -7.97 6.25
C THR A 354 -20.98 -7.48 7.62
N LEU A 355 -21.95 -7.05 8.43
CA LEU A 355 -21.81 -6.81 9.86
C LEU A 355 -22.54 -7.90 10.65
N ILE A 356 -22.06 -8.19 11.86
CA ILE A 356 -22.67 -9.11 12.82
C ILE A 356 -23.20 -8.28 14.00
N ILE A 357 -24.47 -8.45 14.34
CA ILE A 357 -25.12 -7.82 15.50
C ILE A 357 -25.51 -8.87 16.53
#